data_3f885ff059c432cc62fda035f898a9f5
#
_entry.id   3f885ff059c432cc62fda035f898a9f5
#
_cell.length_a   1.000
_cell.length_b   1.000
_cell.length_c   1.000
_cell.angle_alpha   90.00
_cell.angle_beta   90.00
_cell.angle_gamma   90.00
#
_symmetry.space_group_name_H-M   'P 1'
#
loop_
_entity.id
_entity.type
_entity.pdbx_description
1 polymer ?
#
loop_
_entity_poly.entity_id
_entity_poly.type
_entity_poly.pdbx_seq_one_letter_code
_entity_poly.pdbx_strand_id
1 'polypeptide(L)'
;MQRRFLFSATASALVSCALIGPSARAQTPMPLRVISHSSFDLPKALLVGFEQQHGVKLQIVKAGDAGEMVNKLTLTRARPIADVAFGIDNTLLPRAQAAGVIEAYTGPAAQHATVVSLGGGVVPVDYGYVNLNIDKAWFANKGLALPTSLADLAKPIYAKLLVVPNPATSSPGQAFLLATIAGLGEAAAFDWWAQMRTNRVKVVKGWSEAYYTEFSRNGGTRPIVVSYTSSPAAEVFYSKEPISESPTANLFLKGGVFRQVEGVALVKGGNPAAREAAGQFIEFLRSAPVQQALQTSMWVFPAAAGAPRVEVMQKHAVEPAQFDVLPQPLTEQQARAWLRRWTQTVLK
;
A
#
# COMPACT_ATOMS: atom_id res chain seq x y z
N MET A 1 74.97 -77.48 9.30
CA MET A 1 74.95 -76.31 10.16
C MET A 1 74.04 -75.24 9.49
N GLN A 2 72.79 -75.14 9.90
CA GLN A 2 71.81 -74.17 9.32
C GLN A 2 71.58 -73.10 10.34
N ARG A 3 71.87 -71.84 9.98
CA ARG A 3 71.48 -70.65 10.76
C ARG A 3 70.17 -70.11 10.25
N ARG A 4 69.18 -70.10 11.13
CA ARG A 4 67.88 -69.44 10.92
C ARG A 4 68.03 -67.95 11.19
N PHE A 5 67.63 -67.11 10.25
CA PHE A 5 67.43 -65.68 10.46
C PHE A 5 65.93 -65.42 10.74
N LEU A 6 65.67 -64.79 11.87
CA LEU A 6 64.36 -64.28 12.24
C LEU A 6 64.22 -62.86 11.71
N PHE A 7 63.18 -62.60 10.88
CA PHE A 7 62.82 -61.28 10.50
C PHE A 7 61.69 -60.81 11.45
N SER A 8 61.93 -59.72 12.20
CA SER A 8 60.91 -58.99 12.95
C SER A 8 60.26 -57.98 12.02
N ALA A 9 58.95 -58.10 11.81
CA ALA A 9 58.13 -57.10 11.10
C ALA A 9 57.50 -56.14 12.12
N THR A 10 57.99 -54.93 12.11
CA THR A 10 57.33 -53.80 12.87
C THR A 10 56.20 -53.25 12.06
N ALA A 11 54.95 -53.47 12.53
CA ALA A 11 53.78 -52.87 11.97
C ALA A 11 53.58 -51.43 12.53
N SER A 12 53.77 -50.41 11.68
CA SER A 12 53.46 -49.03 11.99
C SER A 12 51.94 -48.78 11.77
N ALA A 13 51.21 -48.61 12.84
CA ALA A 13 49.81 -48.21 12.78
C ALA A 13 49.73 -46.71 12.53
N LEU A 14 49.27 -46.28 11.33
CA LEU A 14 48.93 -44.93 10.98
C LEU A 14 47.48 -44.60 11.58
N VAL A 15 47.48 -43.84 12.66
CA VAL A 15 46.25 -43.30 13.22
C VAL A 15 45.85 -42.09 12.37
N SER A 16 44.88 -42.27 11.46
CA SER A 16 44.24 -41.17 10.72
C SER A 16 43.28 -40.44 11.65
N CYS A 17 43.69 -39.31 12.26
CA CYS A 17 42.76 -38.35 12.89
C CYS A 17 41.90 -37.69 11.82
N ALA A 18 40.69 -38.19 11.61
CA ALA A 18 39.67 -37.48 10.86
C ALA A 18 39.25 -36.23 11.67
N LEU A 19 39.66 -35.06 11.21
CA LEU A 19 39.20 -33.78 11.71
C LEU A 19 37.72 -33.65 11.28
N ILE A 20 36.82 -34.05 12.16
CA ILE A 20 35.38 -33.73 12.04
C ILE A 20 35.26 -32.24 12.34
N GLY A 21 35.33 -31.42 11.27
CA GLY A 21 34.99 -30.01 11.35
C GLY A 21 33.54 -29.87 11.85
N PRO A 22 33.22 -28.82 12.63
CA PRO A 22 31.86 -28.62 13.07
C PRO A 22 30.98 -28.46 11.83
N SER A 23 30.05 -29.39 11.63
CA SER A 23 28.99 -29.26 10.63
C SER A 23 28.27 -27.96 10.92
N ALA A 24 28.42 -26.94 10.07
CA ALA A 24 27.64 -25.72 10.12
C ALA A 24 26.16 -26.13 10.03
N ARG A 25 25.50 -26.19 11.18
CA ARG A 25 24.05 -26.38 11.24
C ARG A 25 23.47 -25.21 10.49
N ALA A 26 22.84 -25.45 9.34
CA ALA A 26 22.07 -24.43 8.63
C ALA A 26 21.05 -23.88 9.64
N GLN A 27 21.30 -22.67 10.12
CA GLN A 27 20.35 -22.00 11.00
C GLN A 27 19.05 -21.80 10.22
N THR A 28 17.94 -22.26 10.78
CA THR A 28 16.63 -21.98 10.21
C THR A 28 16.47 -20.47 10.12
N PRO A 29 16.20 -19.92 8.93
CA PRO A 29 16.04 -18.48 8.77
C PRO A 29 15.00 -17.92 9.74
N MET A 30 15.34 -16.82 10.42
CA MET A 30 14.44 -16.19 11.37
C MET A 30 13.23 -15.61 10.63
N PRO A 31 11.99 -15.88 11.08
CA PRO A 31 10.82 -15.30 10.46
C PRO A 31 10.72 -13.79 10.74
N LEU A 32 10.58 -12.98 9.68
CA LEU A 32 10.21 -11.56 9.75
C LEU A 32 8.76 -11.42 9.30
N ARG A 33 7.89 -11.04 10.22
CA ARG A 33 6.45 -10.91 9.98
C ARG A 33 6.13 -9.49 9.53
N VAL A 34 5.63 -9.37 8.30
CA VAL A 34 5.21 -8.09 7.71
C VAL A 34 3.70 -8.12 7.52
N ILE A 35 2.98 -7.17 8.09
CA ILE A 35 1.56 -6.96 7.77
C ILE A 35 1.43 -5.84 6.75
N SER A 36 0.58 -6.05 5.75
CA SER A 36 0.33 -5.06 4.68
C SER A 36 -1.12 -5.08 4.23
N HIS A 37 -1.52 -4.05 3.48
CA HIS A 37 -2.77 -4.10 2.71
C HIS A 37 -2.67 -5.09 1.54
N SER A 38 -3.81 -5.46 0.96
CA SER A 38 -3.90 -6.50 -0.07
C SER A 38 -3.17 -6.15 -1.38
N SER A 39 -3.03 -4.85 -1.68
CA SER A 39 -2.36 -4.38 -2.89
C SER A 39 -0.83 -4.30 -2.78
N PHE A 40 -0.24 -4.61 -1.61
CA PHE A 40 1.22 -4.68 -1.49
C PHE A 40 1.76 -5.75 -2.44
N ASP A 41 2.60 -5.34 -3.36
CA ASP A 41 3.24 -6.24 -4.32
C ASP A 41 4.62 -5.72 -4.70
N LEU A 42 5.61 -6.60 -4.62
CA LEU A 42 6.97 -6.34 -5.08
C LEU A 42 7.47 -7.56 -5.86
N PRO A 43 8.33 -7.36 -6.85
CA PRO A 43 8.93 -8.46 -7.60
C PRO A 43 9.55 -9.50 -6.66
N LYS A 44 9.20 -10.77 -6.85
CA LYS A 44 9.66 -11.89 -6.01
C LYS A 44 11.17 -11.92 -5.86
N ALA A 45 11.90 -11.57 -6.93
CA ALA A 45 13.37 -11.54 -6.90
C ALA A 45 13.93 -10.56 -5.86
N LEU A 46 13.29 -9.39 -5.67
CA LEU A 46 13.69 -8.40 -4.65
C LEU A 46 13.45 -8.94 -3.24
N LEU A 47 12.30 -9.57 -3.01
CA LEU A 47 11.97 -10.16 -1.71
C LEU A 47 12.91 -11.32 -1.36
N VAL A 48 13.17 -12.21 -2.31
CA VAL A 48 14.13 -13.33 -2.13
C VAL A 48 15.55 -12.81 -1.93
N GLY A 49 15.97 -11.78 -2.65
CA GLY A 49 17.26 -11.13 -2.44
C GLY A 49 17.42 -10.58 -1.02
N PHE A 50 16.39 -9.92 -0.51
CA PHE A 50 16.36 -9.46 0.87
C PHE A 50 16.45 -10.61 1.88
N GLU A 51 15.67 -11.70 1.68
CA GLU A 51 15.70 -12.88 2.55
C GLU A 51 17.12 -13.47 2.63
N GLN A 52 17.77 -13.62 1.48
CA GLN A 52 19.13 -14.19 1.38
C GLN A 52 20.18 -13.28 2.02
N GLN A 53 20.12 -11.98 1.75
CA GLN A 53 21.06 -10.99 2.28
C GLN A 53 21.03 -10.90 3.80
N HIS A 54 19.85 -11.05 4.41
CA HIS A 54 19.66 -10.83 5.84
C HIS A 54 19.42 -12.12 6.64
N GLY A 55 19.46 -13.30 6.00
CA GLY A 55 19.26 -14.59 6.68
C GLY A 55 17.89 -14.76 7.32
N VAL A 56 16.86 -14.12 6.77
CA VAL A 56 15.49 -14.13 7.28
C VAL A 56 14.52 -14.80 6.31
N LYS A 57 13.32 -15.14 6.82
CA LYS A 57 12.20 -15.59 6.01
C LYS A 57 11.05 -14.62 6.15
N LEU A 58 10.67 -13.95 5.06
CA LEU A 58 9.53 -13.02 5.03
C LEU A 58 8.23 -13.80 5.16
N GLN A 59 7.40 -13.35 6.11
CA GLN A 59 6.02 -13.79 6.31
C GLN A 59 5.10 -12.59 6.10
N ILE A 60 4.66 -12.39 4.85
CA ILE A 60 3.82 -11.25 4.48
C ILE A 60 2.35 -11.62 4.65
N VAL A 61 1.67 -10.96 5.58
CA VAL A 61 0.25 -11.11 5.85
C VAL A 61 -0.52 -9.96 5.20
N LYS A 62 -1.18 -10.24 4.08
CA LYS A 62 -2.10 -9.32 3.44
C LYS A 62 -3.42 -9.27 4.22
N ALA A 63 -3.73 -8.15 4.85
CA ALA A 63 -4.78 -8.05 5.87
C ALA A 63 -6.06 -7.33 5.39
N GLY A 64 -6.35 -7.39 4.11
CA GLY A 64 -7.45 -6.66 3.49
C GLY A 64 -7.01 -5.29 2.99
N ASP A 65 -7.92 -4.34 2.88
CA ASP A 65 -7.55 -2.95 2.57
C ASP A 65 -6.91 -2.28 3.81
N ALA A 66 -6.24 -1.15 3.64
CA ALA A 66 -5.41 -0.55 4.69
C ALA A 66 -6.18 -0.22 5.99
N GLY A 67 -7.45 0.17 5.88
CA GLY A 67 -8.32 0.38 7.05
C GLY A 67 -8.57 -0.91 7.84
N GLU A 68 -8.72 -2.07 7.16
CA GLU A 68 -8.84 -3.38 7.80
C GLU A 68 -7.51 -3.81 8.44
N MET A 69 -6.38 -3.53 7.78
CA MET A 69 -5.05 -3.79 8.32
C MET A 69 -4.83 -3.07 9.65
N VAL A 70 -5.13 -1.76 9.73
CA VAL A 70 -5.01 -0.99 10.98
C VAL A 70 -5.97 -1.50 12.06
N ASN A 71 -7.18 -1.93 11.69
CA ASN A 71 -8.09 -2.60 12.61
C ASN A 71 -7.47 -3.88 13.19
N LYS A 72 -6.89 -4.71 12.33
CA LYS A 72 -6.26 -5.98 12.74
C LYS A 72 -5.08 -5.74 13.67
N LEU A 73 -4.21 -4.77 13.37
CA LEU A 73 -3.14 -4.33 14.28
C LEU A 73 -3.69 -3.92 15.64
N THR A 74 -4.76 -3.13 15.65
CA THR A 74 -5.39 -2.64 16.89
C THR A 74 -5.96 -3.79 17.73
N LEU A 75 -6.64 -4.73 17.12
CA LEU A 75 -7.22 -5.90 17.80
C LEU A 75 -6.15 -6.84 18.36
N THR A 76 -4.99 -6.92 17.72
CA THR A 76 -3.89 -7.82 18.12
C THR A 76 -2.80 -7.12 18.93
N ARG A 77 -2.99 -5.86 19.38
CA ARG A 77 -1.95 -5.07 20.05
C ARG A 77 -1.35 -5.71 21.31
N ALA A 78 -2.13 -6.54 22.03
CA ALA A 78 -1.64 -7.25 23.21
C ALA A 78 -0.73 -8.44 22.87
N ARG A 79 -0.86 -9.00 21.67
CA ARG A 79 -0.03 -10.06 21.11
C ARG A 79 0.20 -9.77 19.62
N PRO A 80 1.17 -8.91 19.29
CA PRO A 80 1.38 -8.47 17.93
C PRO A 80 1.67 -9.62 16.97
N ILE A 81 0.98 -9.62 15.84
CA ILE A 81 1.10 -10.65 14.80
C ILE A 81 2.13 -10.29 13.73
N ALA A 82 2.72 -9.11 13.81
CA ALA A 82 3.70 -8.61 12.86
C ALA A 82 4.82 -7.87 13.58
N ASP A 83 5.93 -7.68 12.89
CA ASP A 83 7.12 -6.95 13.32
C ASP A 83 7.22 -5.60 12.58
N VAL A 84 6.71 -5.57 11.34
CA VAL A 84 6.65 -4.39 10.46
C VAL A 84 5.23 -4.25 9.92
N ALA A 85 4.75 -3.01 9.80
CA ALA A 85 3.51 -2.65 9.13
C ALA A 85 3.80 -1.73 7.94
N PHE A 86 3.40 -2.14 6.73
CA PHE A 86 3.47 -1.34 5.51
C PHE A 86 2.06 -0.96 5.04
N GLY A 87 1.88 0.29 4.58
CA GLY A 87 0.60 0.80 4.08
C GLY A 87 -0.19 1.61 5.13
N ILE A 88 0.50 2.11 6.16
CA ILE A 88 -0.07 3.13 7.04
C ILE A 88 0.09 4.48 6.34
N ASP A 89 -1.01 5.08 5.96
CA ASP A 89 -1.02 6.33 5.24
C ASP A 89 -1.43 7.53 6.10
N ASN A 90 -1.34 8.73 5.52
CA ASN A 90 -1.70 9.97 6.20
C ASN A 90 -3.17 10.05 6.64
N THR A 91 -4.07 9.22 6.09
CA THR A 91 -5.47 9.16 6.52
C THR A 91 -5.67 8.27 7.75
N LEU A 92 -4.84 7.23 7.88
CA LEU A 92 -4.92 6.20 8.93
C LEU A 92 -3.91 6.40 10.06
N LEU A 93 -2.86 7.20 9.83
CA LEU A 93 -1.80 7.45 10.81
C LEU A 93 -2.33 7.92 12.18
N PRO A 94 -3.26 8.89 12.27
CA PRO A 94 -3.78 9.32 13.57
C PRO A 94 -4.42 8.17 14.37
N ARG A 95 -5.09 7.27 13.68
CA ARG A 95 -5.73 6.09 14.28
C ARG A 95 -4.71 5.06 14.75
N ALA A 96 -3.67 4.77 13.95
CA ALA A 96 -2.60 3.83 14.32
C ALA A 96 -1.81 4.34 15.53
N GLN A 97 -1.55 5.65 15.59
CA GLN A 97 -0.89 6.30 16.71
C GLN A 97 -1.75 6.25 17.98
N ALA A 98 -3.02 6.64 17.90
CA ALA A 98 -3.92 6.60 19.05
C ALA A 98 -4.15 5.19 19.60
N ALA A 99 -4.12 4.18 18.72
CA ALA A 99 -4.19 2.77 19.10
C ALA A 99 -2.88 2.26 19.74
N GLY A 100 -1.78 3.00 19.62
CA GLY A 100 -0.46 2.63 20.14
C GLY A 100 0.10 1.36 19.53
N VAL A 101 -0.15 1.11 18.23
CA VAL A 101 0.23 -0.12 17.53
C VAL A 101 1.52 -0.01 16.73
N ILE A 102 2.03 1.21 16.56
CA ILE A 102 3.27 1.49 15.84
C ILE A 102 4.31 2.13 16.74
N GLU A 103 5.55 1.97 16.36
CA GLU A 103 6.73 2.54 16.99
C GLU A 103 7.56 3.26 15.93
N ALA A 104 8.10 4.44 16.31
CA ALA A 104 8.91 5.24 15.41
C ALA A 104 10.18 4.50 14.98
N TYR A 105 10.47 4.53 13.69
CA TYR A 105 11.76 4.13 13.16
C TYR A 105 12.70 5.35 13.12
N THR A 106 13.92 5.20 13.65
CA THR A 106 14.90 6.29 13.76
C THR A 106 16.20 5.99 12.99
N GLY A 107 16.25 4.89 12.22
CA GLY A 107 17.40 4.53 11.41
C GLY A 107 17.55 5.40 10.14
N PRO A 108 18.55 5.09 9.28
CA PRO A 108 18.92 5.91 8.13
C PRO A 108 17.75 6.27 7.21
N ALA A 109 16.83 5.33 6.91
CA ALA A 109 15.69 5.60 6.03
C ALA A 109 14.78 6.72 6.52
N ALA A 110 14.71 6.96 7.84
CA ALA A 110 13.95 8.08 8.41
C ALA A 110 14.61 9.45 8.15
N GLN A 111 15.91 9.45 7.79
CA GLN A 111 16.72 10.64 7.51
C GLN A 111 16.88 10.88 6.01
N HIS A 112 16.54 9.91 5.17
CA HIS A 112 16.69 10.03 3.71
C HIS A 112 15.74 11.10 3.16
N ALA A 113 16.26 11.87 2.20
CA ALA A 113 15.45 12.88 1.51
C ALA A 113 14.21 12.26 0.87
N THR A 114 13.10 12.94 1.04
CA THR A 114 11.79 12.50 0.55
C THR A 114 11.05 13.66 -0.10
N VAL A 115 10.27 13.38 -1.15
CA VAL A 115 9.42 14.37 -1.85
C VAL A 115 8.09 14.62 -1.12
N VAL A 116 7.73 13.74 -0.17
CA VAL A 116 6.53 13.84 0.65
C VAL A 116 6.86 13.51 2.10
N SER A 117 6.12 14.05 3.04
CA SER A 117 6.26 13.73 4.47
C SER A 117 5.01 13.05 5.01
N LEU A 118 5.18 12.17 6.00
CA LEU A 118 4.09 11.48 6.64
C LEU A 118 4.02 11.80 8.15
N GLY A 119 5.17 11.91 8.83
CA GLY A 119 5.25 12.19 10.26
C GLY A 119 5.07 10.95 11.14
N GLY A 120 5.00 11.19 12.47
CA GLY A 120 4.70 10.13 13.44
C GLY A 120 5.73 9.00 13.56
N GLY A 121 6.94 9.16 13.04
CA GLY A 121 7.96 8.11 13.02
C GLY A 121 7.70 7.01 12.00
N VAL A 122 6.72 7.20 11.12
CA VAL A 122 6.47 6.35 9.95
C VAL A 122 7.32 6.83 8.79
N VAL A 123 8.06 5.93 8.17
CA VAL A 123 8.95 6.26 7.04
C VAL A 123 8.13 6.25 5.75
N PRO A 124 8.03 7.37 5.01
CA PRO A 124 7.32 7.42 3.73
C PRO A 124 8.01 6.50 2.71
N VAL A 125 7.23 5.65 2.04
CA VAL A 125 7.72 4.75 0.99
C VAL A 125 7.26 5.19 -0.38
N ASP A 126 6.00 5.56 -0.48
CA ASP A 126 5.37 5.97 -1.72
C ASP A 126 4.24 6.96 -1.49
N TYR A 127 3.70 7.48 -2.59
CA TYR A 127 2.50 8.32 -2.57
C TYR A 127 1.70 8.17 -3.86
N GLY A 128 0.46 8.60 -3.79
CA GLY A 128 -0.44 8.66 -4.92
C GLY A 128 -1.47 9.77 -4.73
N TYR A 129 -2.28 9.97 -5.74
CA TYR A 129 -3.42 10.87 -5.65
C TYR A 129 -4.68 10.07 -5.89
N VAL A 130 -5.51 10.00 -4.87
CA VAL A 130 -6.86 9.44 -4.98
C VAL A 130 -7.72 10.45 -5.72
N ASN A 131 -8.42 9.99 -6.76
CA ASN A 131 -9.31 10.78 -7.59
C ASN A 131 -10.43 9.92 -8.17
N LEU A 132 -11.17 10.43 -9.13
CA LEU A 132 -12.12 9.66 -9.91
C LEU A 132 -11.47 9.18 -11.21
N ASN A 133 -11.67 7.90 -11.56
CA ASN A 133 -11.38 7.41 -12.89
C ASN A 133 -12.68 7.13 -13.64
N ILE A 134 -12.65 7.31 -14.96
CA ILE A 134 -13.77 7.08 -15.86
C ILE A 134 -13.43 6.03 -16.93
N ASP A 135 -14.44 5.31 -17.37
CA ASP A 135 -14.42 4.47 -18.57
C ASP A 135 -14.76 5.32 -19.80
N LYS A 136 -13.75 5.67 -20.60
CA LYS A 136 -13.89 6.52 -21.77
C LYS A 136 -14.89 5.97 -22.79
N ALA A 137 -14.84 4.67 -23.06
CA ALA A 137 -15.71 4.02 -24.02
C ALA A 137 -17.17 4.02 -23.58
N TRP A 138 -17.43 3.81 -22.30
CA TRP A 138 -18.79 3.85 -21.76
C TRP A 138 -19.43 5.24 -21.96
N PHE A 139 -18.72 6.32 -21.62
CA PHE A 139 -19.24 7.69 -21.79
C PHE A 139 -19.44 8.04 -23.25
N ALA A 140 -18.51 7.70 -24.12
CA ALA A 140 -18.62 7.91 -25.55
C ALA A 140 -19.83 7.19 -26.15
N ASN A 141 -20.03 5.91 -25.83
CA ASN A 141 -21.15 5.10 -26.33
C ASN A 141 -22.52 5.59 -25.83
N LYS A 142 -22.57 6.23 -24.63
CA LYS A 142 -23.79 6.79 -24.08
C LYS A 142 -24.07 8.23 -24.54
N GLY A 143 -23.12 8.89 -25.16
CA GLY A 143 -23.21 10.30 -25.50
C GLY A 143 -23.44 11.21 -24.26
N LEU A 144 -23.00 10.73 -23.07
CA LEU A 144 -23.19 11.45 -21.81
C LEU A 144 -21.95 12.31 -21.53
N ALA A 145 -22.16 13.63 -21.33
CA ALA A 145 -21.09 14.51 -20.91
C ALA A 145 -20.58 14.13 -19.52
N LEU A 146 -19.29 14.38 -19.27
CA LEU A 146 -18.71 14.16 -17.92
C LEU A 146 -19.21 15.19 -16.92
N PRO A 147 -19.38 14.84 -15.63
CA PRO A 147 -19.65 15.83 -14.59
C PRO A 147 -18.45 16.76 -14.43
N THR A 148 -18.70 18.04 -14.20
CA THR A 148 -17.65 19.08 -14.08
C THR A 148 -17.45 19.55 -12.63
N SER A 149 -18.29 19.08 -11.72
CA SER A 149 -18.24 19.40 -10.29
C SER A 149 -18.79 18.27 -9.43
N LEU A 150 -18.50 18.29 -8.12
CA LEU A 150 -19.16 17.39 -7.17
C LEU A 150 -20.67 17.60 -7.14
N ALA A 151 -21.16 18.83 -7.37
CA ALA A 151 -22.60 19.10 -7.47
C ALA A 151 -23.23 18.40 -8.67
N ASP A 152 -22.54 18.37 -9.83
CA ASP A 152 -22.99 17.58 -10.97
C ASP A 152 -22.98 16.09 -10.66
N LEU A 153 -21.89 15.60 -10.06
CA LEU A 153 -21.73 14.19 -9.71
C LEU A 153 -22.84 13.70 -8.77
N ALA A 154 -23.39 14.57 -7.92
CA ALA A 154 -24.51 14.22 -7.03
C ALA A 154 -25.86 14.13 -7.75
N LYS A 155 -26.01 14.59 -9.00
CA LYS A 155 -27.26 14.46 -9.76
C LYS A 155 -27.62 12.99 -9.99
N PRO A 156 -28.90 12.61 -10.05
CA PRO A 156 -29.36 11.23 -10.22
C PRO A 156 -28.75 10.52 -11.43
N ILE A 157 -28.45 11.27 -12.50
CA ILE A 157 -27.87 10.72 -13.72
C ILE A 157 -26.42 10.24 -13.49
N TYR A 158 -25.65 10.87 -12.60
CA TYR A 158 -24.26 10.56 -12.35
C TYR A 158 -24.00 9.76 -11.06
N ALA A 159 -24.70 10.08 -9.98
CA ALA A 159 -24.46 9.45 -8.68
C ALA A 159 -24.57 7.91 -8.73
N LYS A 160 -25.56 7.41 -9.47
CA LYS A 160 -25.73 5.97 -9.70
C LYS A 160 -24.65 5.33 -10.57
N LEU A 161 -23.81 6.12 -11.22
CA LEU A 161 -22.68 5.64 -12.05
C LEU A 161 -21.39 5.52 -11.26
N LEU A 162 -21.34 6.09 -10.04
CA LEU A 162 -20.15 6.06 -9.20
C LEU A 162 -20.12 4.84 -8.29
N VAL A 163 -18.96 4.22 -8.18
CA VAL A 163 -18.61 3.29 -7.11
C VAL A 163 -17.49 3.87 -6.23
N VAL A 164 -17.67 3.73 -4.92
CA VAL A 164 -16.72 4.21 -3.91
C VAL A 164 -16.36 3.09 -2.93
N PRO A 165 -15.08 2.94 -2.54
CA PRO A 165 -14.71 2.10 -1.43
C PRO A 165 -15.22 2.68 -0.10
N ASN A 166 -15.56 1.82 0.85
CA ASN A 166 -16.03 2.24 2.17
C ASN A 166 -14.89 2.90 2.97
N PRO A 167 -15.01 4.16 3.40
CA PRO A 167 -13.95 4.86 4.14
C PRO A 167 -13.60 4.24 5.50
N ALA A 168 -14.46 3.39 6.07
CA ALA A 168 -14.15 2.71 7.34
C ALA A 168 -13.19 1.53 7.18
N THR A 169 -13.08 0.95 5.98
CA THR A 169 -12.28 -0.23 5.67
C THR A 169 -11.18 0.03 4.65
N SER A 170 -11.32 1.08 3.83
CA SER A 170 -10.47 1.39 2.70
C SER A 170 -9.83 2.77 2.83
N SER A 171 -8.52 2.86 2.66
CA SER A 171 -7.81 4.15 2.70
C SER A 171 -8.13 5.05 1.51
N PRO A 172 -8.23 4.60 0.24
CA PRO A 172 -8.71 5.46 -0.84
C PRO A 172 -10.17 5.92 -0.64
N GLY A 173 -11.01 5.11 -0.01
CA GLY A 173 -12.35 5.55 0.40
C GLY A 173 -12.29 6.67 1.45
N GLN A 174 -11.43 6.53 2.45
CA GLN A 174 -11.22 7.58 3.46
C GLN A 174 -10.59 8.83 2.84
N ALA A 175 -9.62 8.69 1.96
CA ALA A 175 -9.01 9.80 1.23
C ALA A 175 -10.04 10.60 0.42
N PHE A 176 -10.95 9.92 -0.28
CA PHE A 176 -12.02 10.58 -1.03
C PHE A 176 -13.03 11.28 -0.11
N LEU A 177 -13.39 10.69 1.04
CA LEU A 177 -14.18 11.38 2.06
C LEU A 177 -13.49 12.66 2.54
N LEU A 178 -12.21 12.60 2.84
CA LEU A 178 -11.43 13.76 3.29
C LEU A 178 -11.30 14.83 2.20
N ALA A 179 -11.16 14.45 0.93
CA ALA A 179 -11.19 15.36 -0.20
C ALA A 179 -12.52 16.14 -0.24
N THR A 180 -13.66 15.44 -0.11
CA THR A 180 -14.98 16.10 -0.11
C THR A 180 -15.14 17.08 1.05
N ILE A 181 -14.65 16.74 2.24
CA ILE A 181 -14.67 17.62 3.41
C ILE A 181 -13.76 18.84 3.20
N ALA A 182 -12.58 18.63 2.65
CA ALA A 182 -11.61 19.70 2.38
C ALA A 182 -12.13 20.68 1.31
N GLY A 183 -12.74 20.15 0.25
CA GLY A 183 -13.22 20.96 -0.88
C GLY A 183 -14.56 21.66 -0.67
N LEU A 184 -15.47 21.07 0.12
CA LEU A 184 -16.82 21.59 0.34
C LEU A 184 -17.00 22.20 1.74
N GLY A 185 -16.15 21.88 2.71
CA GLY A 185 -16.41 22.06 4.12
C GLY A 185 -17.26 20.94 4.72
N GLU A 186 -17.15 20.72 6.03
CA GLU A 186 -17.75 19.55 6.68
C GLU A 186 -19.27 19.44 6.45
N ALA A 187 -20.03 20.48 6.74
CA ALA A 187 -21.49 20.44 6.63
C ALA A 187 -21.94 20.09 5.20
N ALA A 188 -21.47 20.85 4.21
CA ALA A 188 -21.83 20.66 2.81
C ALA A 188 -21.36 19.31 2.24
N ALA A 189 -20.21 18.78 2.72
CA ALA A 189 -19.76 17.46 2.32
C ALA A 189 -20.74 16.37 2.77
N PHE A 190 -21.25 16.41 3.99
CA PHE A 190 -22.22 15.42 4.46
C PHE A 190 -23.59 15.57 3.82
N ASP A 191 -24.02 16.79 3.46
CA ASP A 191 -25.22 17.02 2.65
C ASP A 191 -25.04 16.42 1.24
N TRP A 192 -23.88 16.60 0.64
CA TRP A 192 -23.50 15.98 -0.63
C TRP A 192 -23.54 14.44 -0.54
N TRP A 193 -22.98 13.85 0.51
CA TRP A 193 -23.01 12.39 0.72
C TRP A 193 -24.43 11.85 0.92
N ALA A 194 -25.31 12.62 1.57
CA ALA A 194 -26.73 12.27 1.69
C ALA A 194 -27.42 12.24 0.30
N GLN A 195 -27.12 13.23 -0.56
CA GLN A 195 -27.60 13.25 -1.94
C GLN A 195 -27.06 12.06 -2.75
N MET A 196 -25.77 11.75 -2.60
CA MET A 196 -25.15 10.59 -3.26
C MET A 196 -25.84 9.28 -2.88
N ARG A 197 -26.16 9.09 -1.60
CA ARG A 197 -26.95 7.93 -1.14
C ARG A 197 -28.34 7.90 -1.78
N THR A 198 -29.09 8.99 -1.68
CA THR A 198 -30.44 9.11 -2.28
C THR A 198 -30.40 8.77 -3.77
N ASN A 199 -29.36 9.19 -4.47
CA ASN A 199 -29.16 8.99 -5.89
C ASN A 199 -28.35 7.70 -6.22
N ARG A 200 -28.24 6.76 -5.26
CA ARG A 200 -27.78 5.37 -5.44
C ARG A 200 -26.31 5.22 -5.80
N VAL A 201 -25.41 6.01 -5.17
CA VAL A 201 -23.99 5.71 -5.22
C VAL A 201 -23.74 4.27 -4.75
N LYS A 202 -22.88 3.54 -5.43
CA LYS A 202 -22.48 2.19 -5.00
C LYS A 202 -21.34 2.29 -3.99
N VAL A 203 -21.51 1.65 -2.84
CA VAL A 203 -20.46 1.49 -1.84
C VAL A 203 -20.05 0.04 -1.79
N VAL A 204 -18.74 -0.22 -1.79
CA VAL A 204 -18.15 -1.57 -1.69
C VAL A 204 -17.09 -1.58 -0.59
N LYS A 205 -16.65 -2.79 -0.21
CA LYS A 205 -15.78 -2.97 0.95
C LYS A 205 -14.41 -2.30 0.79
N GLY A 206 -13.81 -2.37 -0.40
CA GLY A 206 -12.45 -1.87 -0.65
C GLY A 206 -12.19 -1.55 -2.11
N TRP A 207 -10.97 -1.04 -2.36
CA TRP A 207 -10.56 -0.59 -3.67
C TRP A 207 -10.57 -1.72 -4.72
N SER A 208 -10.08 -2.91 -4.37
CA SER A 208 -10.04 -4.05 -5.31
C SER A 208 -11.42 -4.43 -5.82
N GLU A 209 -12.44 -4.43 -4.97
CA GLU A 209 -13.83 -4.69 -5.37
C GLU A 209 -14.37 -3.56 -6.24
N ALA A 210 -14.10 -2.29 -5.87
CA ALA A 210 -14.52 -1.13 -6.66
C ALA A 210 -13.93 -1.18 -8.08
N TYR A 211 -12.62 -1.43 -8.20
CA TYR A 211 -11.91 -1.33 -9.46
C TYR A 211 -12.08 -2.59 -10.33
N TYR A 212 -11.89 -3.80 -9.77
CA TYR A 212 -11.87 -5.03 -10.56
C TYR A 212 -13.23 -5.71 -10.72
N THR A 213 -14.24 -5.34 -9.90
CA THR A 213 -15.56 -5.97 -9.97
C THR A 213 -16.65 -4.99 -10.42
N GLU A 214 -16.68 -3.79 -9.88
CA GLU A 214 -17.80 -2.86 -10.13
C GLU A 214 -17.52 -1.86 -11.26
N PHE A 215 -16.27 -1.54 -11.53
CA PHE A 215 -15.91 -0.61 -12.61
C PHE A 215 -16.18 -1.21 -13.98
N SER A 216 -16.87 -0.47 -14.85
CA SER A 216 -17.34 -0.98 -16.16
C SER A 216 -16.18 -1.40 -17.08
N ARG A 217 -15.03 -0.75 -16.97
CA ARG A 217 -13.82 -1.14 -17.68
C ARG A 217 -13.43 -2.61 -17.46
N ASN A 218 -13.72 -3.14 -16.28
CA ASN A 218 -13.41 -4.51 -15.86
C ASN A 218 -14.66 -5.42 -15.81
N GLY A 219 -15.71 -5.06 -16.54
CA GLY A 219 -16.93 -5.86 -16.68
C GLY A 219 -18.03 -5.54 -15.67
N GLY A 220 -17.82 -4.56 -14.79
CA GLY A 220 -18.84 -4.08 -13.86
C GLY A 220 -19.86 -3.15 -14.52
N THR A 221 -20.63 -2.45 -13.70
CA THR A 221 -21.74 -1.59 -14.16
C THR A 221 -21.53 -0.10 -13.86
N ARG A 222 -20.40 0.27 -13.24
CA ARG A 222 -20.12 1.64 -12.78
C ARG A 222 -19.00 2.28 -13.59
N PRO A 223 -19.29 3.24 -14.48
CA PRO A 223 -18.28 3.85 -15.34
C PRO A 223 -17.46 4.95 -14.65
N ILE A 224 -17.73 5.25 -13.37
CA ILE A 224 -16.93 6.14 -12.53
C ILE A 224 -16.53 5.38 -11.27
N VAL A 225 -15.24 5.42 -10.93
CA VAL A 225 -14.70 4.74 -9.75
C VAL A 225 -13.75 5.66 -8.99
N VAL A 226 -13.79 5.61 -7.65
CA VAL A 226 -12.74 6.20 -6.82
C VAL A 226 -11.50 5.32 -6.91
N SER A 227 -10.42 5.86 -7.46
CA SER A 227 -9.15 5.17 -7.67
C SER A 227 -7.98 6.17 -7.66
N TYR A 228 -6.91 5.87 -8.39
CA TYR A 228 -5.68 6.65 -8.37
C TYR A 228 -5.37 7.30 -9.72
N THR A 229 -4.62 8.39 -9.70
CA THR A 229 -4.17 9.08 -10.93
C THR A 229 -3.24 8.22 -11.78
N SER A 230 -2.65 7.19 -11.22
CA SER A 230 -1.79 6.21 -11.89
C SER A 230 -2.56 5.05 -12.54
N SER A 231 -3.85 4.89 -12.27
CA SER A 231 -4.63 3.79 -12.86
C SER A 231 -4.60 3.78 -14.39
N PRO A 232 -4.64 4.92 -15.11
CA PRO A 232 -4.48 4.93 -16.56
C PRO A 232 -3.15 4.34 -17.05
N ALA A 233 -2.05 4.52 -16.30
CA ALA A 233 -0.76 3.93 -16.63
C ALA A 233 -0.79 2.39 -16.49
N ALA A 234 -1.46 1.87 -15.45
CA ALA A 234 -1.65 0.44 -15.27
C ALA A 234 -2.46 -0.19 -16.42
N GLU A 235 -3.52 0.48 -16.89
CA GLU A 235 -4.33 0.01 -18.02
C GLU A 235 -3.52 -0.11 -19.30
N VAL A 236 -2.59 0.81 -19.57
CA VAL A 236 -1.69 0.74 -20.72
C VAL A 236 -0.68 -0.39 -20.56
N PHE A 237 -0.07 -0.51 -19.38
CA PHE A 237 0.96 -1.50 -19.13
C PHE A 237 0.45 -2.95 -19.20
N TYR A 238 -0.75 -3.20 -18.68
CA TYR A 238 -1.37 -4.54 -18.67
C TYR A 238 -2.24 -4.82 -19.88
N SER A 239 -2.26 -3.93 -20.88
CA SER A 239 -3.00 -4.19 -22.10
C SER A 239 -2.43 -5.39 -22.85
N LYS A 240 -3.29 -6.30 -23.30
CA LYS A 240 -2.89 -7.49 -24.09
C LYS A 240 -2.21 -7.11 -25.40
N GLU A 241 -2.76 -6.09 -26.05
CA GLU A 241 -2.20 -5.51 -27.26
C GLU A 241 -1.56 -4.16 -26.90
N PRO A 242 -0.44 -3.78 -27.53
CA PRO A 242 0.16 -2.46 -27.32
C PRO A 242 -0.84 -1.35 -27.64
N ILE A 243 -1.07 -0.47 -26.69
CA ILE A 243 -1.91 0.73 -26.84
C ILE A 243 -1.12 1.98 -26.46
N SER A 244 -1.34 3.06 -27.20
CA SER A 244 -0.72 4.36 -26.92
C SER A 244 -1.51 5.22 -25.95
N GLU A 245 -2.79 4.94 -25.77
CA GLU A 245 -3.68 5.68 -24.89
C GLU A 245 -4.44 4.75 -23.96
N SER A 246 -4.61 5.18 -22.72
CA SER A 246 -5.42 4.44 -21.74
C SER A 246 -6.90 4.45 -22.12
N PRO A 247 -7.61 3.32 -21.97
CA PRO A 247 -9.06 3.24 -22.09
C PRO A 247 -9.79 3.96 -20.94
N THR A 248 -9.08 4.29 -19.86
CA THR A 248 -9.59 5.08 -18.75
C THR A 248 -8.97 6.46 -18.72
N ALA A 249 -9.58 7.38 -17.99
CA ALA A 249 -9.02 8.72 -17.75
C ALA A 249 -9.28 9.17 -16.32
N ASN A 250 -8.43 10.08 -15.84
CA ASN A 250 -8.65 10.78 -14.59
C ASN A 250 -9.74 11.84 -14.76
N LEU A 251 -10.58 11.99 -13.73
CA LEU A 251 -11.59 13.05 -13.63
C LEU A 251 -11.31 13.87 -12.38
N PHE A 252 -10.65 14.99 -12.55
CA PHE A 252 -10.28 15.90 -11.47
C PHE A 252 -11.43 16.86 -11.17
N LEU A 253 -12.09 16.67 -10.04
CA LEU A 253 -13.11 17.58 -9.53
C LEU A 253 -12.57 18.22 -8.24
N LYS A 254 -12.82 19.52 -8.05
CA LYS A 254 -12.53 20.18 -6.76
C LYS A 254 -13.33 19.49 -5.66
N GLY A 255 -12.67 19.09 -4.58
CA GLY A 255 -13.25 18.28 -3.50
C GLY A 255 -13.23 16.77 -3.80
N GLY A 256 -12.53 16.34 -4.84
CA GLY A 256 -12.44 14.93 -5.25
C GLY A 256 -11.04 14.41 -5.46
N VAL A 257 -10.00 15.16 -5.07
CA VAL A 257 -8.59 14.78 -5.26
C VAL A 257 -7.83 14.90 -3.95
N PHE A 258 -7.26 13.80 -3.46
CA PHE A 258 -6.51 13.79 -2.21
C PHE A 258 -5.14 13.14 -2.38
N ARG A 259 -4.08 13.79 -1.89
CA ARG A 259 -2.75 13.18 -1.86
C ARG A 259 -2.65 12.20 -0.69
N GLN A 260 -2.50 10.94 -1.02
CA GLN A 260 -2.24 9.86 -0.08
C GLN A 260 -0.74 9.57 -0.04
N VAL A 261 -0.17 9.50 1.16
CA VAL A 261 1.25 9.16 1.38
C VAL A 261 1.27 7.90 2.22
N GLU A 262 1.84 6.84 1.70
CA GLU A 262 1.99 5.57 2.40
C GLU A 262 3.38 5.39 3.00
N GLY A 263 3.42 4.72 4.12
CA GLY A 263 4.67 4.48 4.80
C GLY A 263 4.73 3.15 5.51
N VAL A 264 5.91 2.91 6.06
CA VAL A 264 6.28 1.72 6.82
C VAL A 264 6.66 2.11 8.23
N ALA A 265 6.25 1.31 9.21
CA ALA A 265 6.58 1.49 10.62
C ALA A 265 6.92 0.17 11.30
N LEU A 266 7.65 0.25 12.39
CA LEU A 266 7.81 -0.87 13.30
C LEU A 266 6.51 -1.10 14.06
N VAL A 267 6.13 -2.37 14.24
CA VAL A 267 4.98 -2.73 15.08
C VAL A 267 5.42 -2.72 16.54
N LYS A 268 4.70 -1.95 17.38
CA LYS A 268 4.99 -1.89 18.82
C LYS A 268 4.77 -3.25 19.47
N GLY A 269 5.77 -3.72 20.21
CA GLY A 269 5.74 -5.03 20.86
C GLY A 269 5.94 -6.22 19.90
N GLY A 270 6.42 -6.00 18.67
CA GLY A 270 6.87 -7.04 17.76
C GLY A 270 7.98 -7.90 18.39
N ASN A 271 8.38 -8.96 17.70
CA ASN A 271 9.41 -9.89 18.19
C ASN A 271 10.77 -9.17 18.39
N PRO A 272 11.32 -9.10 19.61
CA PRO A 272 12.62 -8.45 19.85
C PRO A 272 13.77 -9.05 19.00
N ALA A 273 13.75 -10.37 18.76
CA ALA A 273 14.76 -11.02 17.96
C ALA A 273 14.70 -10.60 16.46
N ALA A 274 13.52 -10.20 15.97
CA ALA A 274 13.35 -9.73 14.60
C ALA A 274 13.57 -8.22 14.43
N ARG A 275 13.92 -7.49 15.50
CA ARG A 275 13.98 -6.02 15.50
C ARG A 275 14.98 -5.46 14.49
N GLU A 276 16.16 -6.05 14.42
CA GLU A 276 17.19 -5.65 13.45
C GLU A 276 16.69 -5.88 12.01
N ALA A 277 16.21 -7.08 11.71
CA ALA A 277 15.67 -7.41 10.39
C ALA A 277 14.46 -6.55 10.01
N ALA A 278 13.63 -6.16 10.98
CA ALA A 278 12.53 -5.22 10.76
C ALA A 278 13.04 -3.83 10.34
N GLY A 279 14.09 -3.33 10.96
CA GLY A 279 14.78 -2.10 10.55
C GLY A 279 15.37 -2.23 9.14
N GLN A 280 16.07 -3.33 8.86
CA GLN A 280 16.63 -3.62 7.53
C GLN A 280 15.55 -3.69 6.44
N PHE A 281 14.36 -4.20 6.75
CA PHE A 281 13.24 -4.22 5.82
C PHE A 281 12.70 -2.81 5.53
N ILE A 282 12.70 -1.91 6.51
CA ILE A 282 12.36 -0.49 6.30
C ILE A 282 13.38 0.17 5.36
N GLU A 283 14.68 -0.07 5.58
CA GLU A 283 15.75 0.41 4.68
C GLU A 283 15.58 -0.16 3.26
N PHE A 284 15.29 -1.45 3.14
CA PHE A 284 15.04 -2.11 1.87
C PHE A 284 13.90 -1.45 1.08
N LEU A 285 12.79 -1.12 1.73
CA LEU A 285 11.66 -0.44 1.06
C LEU A 285 12.04 0.95 0.53
N ARG A 286 13.06 1.57 1.09
CA ARG A 286 13.61 2.86 0.64
C ARG A 286 14.75 2.74 -0.37
N SER A 287 15.20 1.52 -0.67
CA SER A 287 16.28 1.28 -1.63
C SER A 287 15.88 1.62 -3.05
N ALA A 288 16.85 2.03 -3.88
CA ALA A 288 16.61 2.40 -5.27
C ALA A 288 15.92 1.29 -6.09
N PRO A 289 16.27 -0.01 -5.97
CA PRO A 289 15.57 -1.08 -6.70
C PRO A 289 14.09 -1.17 -6.33
N VAL A 290 13.74 -1.02 -5.04
CA VAL A 290 12.34 -1.06 -4.61
C VAL A 290 11.59 0.18 -5.06
N GLN A 291 12.18 1.38 -4.91
CA GLN A 291 11.58 2.65 -5.36
C GLN A 291 11.36 2.70 -6.88
N GLN A 292 12.16 1.96 -7.65
CA GLN A 292 11.94 1.74 -9.07
C GLN A 292 10.79 0.76 -9.33
N ALA A 293 10.79 -0.38 -8.64
CA ALA A 293 9.86 -1.48 -8.89
C ALA A 293 8.41 -1.15 -8.49
N LEU A 294 8.20 -0.43 -7.36
CA LEU A 294 6.85 -0.12 -6.87
C LEU A 294 6.00 0.68 -7.86
N GLN A 295 6.63 1.39 -8.79
CA GLN A 295 5.93 2.17 -9.79
C GLN A 295 5.11 1.32 -10.78
N THR A 296 5.51 0.06 -11.03
CA THR A 296 4.82 -0.88 -11.92
C THR A 296 4.26 -2.11 -11.23
N SER A 297 4.60 -2.33 -9.95
CA SER A 297 4.04 -3.43 -9.17
C SER A 297 2.89 -2.95 -8.26
N MET A 298 2.94 -1.71 -7.78
CA MET A 298 1.92 -1.12 -6.91
C MET A 298 1.23 0.11 -7.52
N TRP A 299 1.76 0.65 -8.62
CA TRP A 299 1.21 1.82 -9.33
C TRP A 299 1.16 3.07 -8.47
N VAL A 300 2.22 3.32 -7.74
CA VAL A 300 2.41 4.46 -6.85
C VAL A 300 3.65 5.26 -7.24
N PHE A 301 3.73 6.49 -6.79
CA PHE A 301 4.90 7.33 -6.99
C PHE A 301 5.92 7.09 -5.88
N PRO A 302 7.22 6.94 -6.18
CA PRO A 302 8.26 6.73 -5.17
C PRO A 302 8.40 7.97 -4.27
N ALA A 303 8.45 7.75 -2.94
CA ALA A 303 8.68 8.84 -2.00
C ALA A 303 10.14 9.29 -1.90
N ALA A 304 11.10 8.46 -2.34
CA ALA A 304 12.52 8.83 -2.32
C ALA A 304 12.79 9.99 -3.26
N ALA A 305 13.41 11.06 -2.75
CA ALA A 305 13.81 12.19 -3.59
C ALA A 305 14.83 11.75 -4.65
N GLY A 306 14.62 12.22 -5.88
CA GLY A 306 15.49 11.89 -7.02
C GLY A 306 15.25 10.49 -7.62
N ALA A 307 14.30 9.71 -7.13
CA ALA A 307 13.94 8.43 -7.76
C ALA A 307 13.39 8.67 -9.17
N PRO A 308 13.98 8.06 -10.21
CA PRO A 308 13.52 8.27 -11.58
C PRO A 308 12.14 7.66 -11.79
N ARG A 309 11.30 8.34 -12.58
CA ARG A 309 10.01 7.79 -13.00
C ARG A 309 10.21 6.81 -14.14
N VAL A 310 9.51 5.68 -14.09
CA VAL A 310 9.44 4.76 -15.24
C VAL A 310 8.62 5.37 -16.36
N GLU A 311 8.92 5.01 -17.61
CA GLU A 311 8.36 5.63 -18.80
C GLU A 311 6.83 5.62 -18.83
N VAL A 312 6.20 4.49 -18.49
CA VAL A 312 4.73 4.36 -18.46
C VAL A 312 4.09 5.29 -17.43
N MET A 313 4.74 5.49 -16.28
CA MET A 313 4.28 6.45 -15.26
C MET A 313 4.47 7.90 -15.72
N GLN A 314 5.57 8.20 -16.41
CA GLN A 314 5.78 9.55 -16.98
C GLN A 314 4.73 9.92 -18.01
N LYS A 315 4.33 8.96 -18.85
CA LYS A 315 3.39 9.22 -19.96
C LYS A 315 1.93 9.20 -19.54
N HIS A 316 1.56 8.35 -18.58
CA HIS A 316 0.14 8.03 -18.33
C HIS A 316 -0.31 8.22 -16.88
N ALA A 317 0.59 8.46 -15.93
CA ALA A 317 0.25 8.76 -14.54
C ALA A 317 0.41 10.27 -14.30
N VAL A 318 -0.71 10.96 -14.12
CA VAL A 318 -0.74 12.41 -13.95
C VAL A 318 -0.61 12.77 -12.48
N GLU A 319 0.34 13.65 -12.14
CA GLU A 319 0.31 14.35 -10.86
C GLU A 319 -0.56 15.61 -11.01
N PRO A 320 -1.67 15.73 -10.27
CA PRO A 320 -2.57 16.87 -10.42
C PRO A 320 -1.90 18.14 -9.93
N ALA A 321 -2.09 19.26 -10.67
CA ALA A 321 -1.57 20.56 -10.27
C ALA A 321 -2.16 21.08 -8.95
N GLN A 322 -3.35 20.61 -8.60
CA GLN A 322 -4.06 20.94 -7.36
C GLN A 322 -4.70 19.70 -6.78
N PHE A 323 -4.74 19.63 -5.46
CA PHE A 323 -5.44 18.60 -4.71
C PHE A 323 -6.01 19.20 -3.42
N ASP A 324 -7.00 18.54 -2.86
CA ASP A 324 -7.71 19.01 -1.68
C ASP A 324 -6.88 18.73 -0.41
N VAL A 325 -6.74 19.73 0.43
CA VAL A 325 -5.97 19.68 1.68
C VAL A 325 -6.87 20.11 2.83
N LEU A 326 -6.90 19.32 3.88
CA LEU A 326 -7.61 19.72 5.11
C LEU A 326 -6.99 21.00 5.69
N PRO A 327 -7.79 21.94 6.20
CA PRO A 327 -7.30 23.20 6.74
C PRO A 327 -6.46 23.04 8.00
N GLN A 328 -6.60 21.90 8.69
CA GLN A 328 -5.83 21.49 9.87
C GLN A 328 -5.40 20.03 9.75
N PRO A 329 -4.30 19.62 10.38
CA PRO A 329 -3.91 18.21 10.46
C PRO A 329 -5.05 17.34 11.01
N LEU A 330 -5.28 16.20 10.37
CA LEU A 330 -6.31 15.25 10.79
C LEU A 330 -6.00 14.68 12.18
N THR A 331 -6.94 14.80 13.10
CA THR A 331 -6.88 14.12 14.40
C THR A 331 -7.66 12.82 14.40
N GLU A 332 -7.32 11.89 15.31
CA GLU A 332 -8.06 10.62 15.45
C GLU A 332 -9.54 10.88 15.80
N GLN A 333 -9.79 11.84 16.69
CA GLN A 333 -11.15 12.22 17.10
C GLN A 333 -11.99 12.68 15.90
N GLN A 334 -11.45 13.55 15.04
CA GLN A 334 -12.11 14.02 13.82
C GLN A 334 -12.34 12.88 12.84
N ALA A 335 -11.30 12.08 12.55
CA ALA A 335 -11.42 10.94 11.65
C ALA A 335 -12.53 9.98 12.10
N ARG A 336 -12.55 9.63 13.38
CA ARG A 336 -13.58 8.76 13.97
C ARG A 336 -14.98 9.40 13.91
N ALA A 337 -15.09 10.68 14.19
CA ALA A 337 -16.38 11.39 14.12
C ALA A 337 -16.93 11.42 12.70
N TRP A 338 -16.09 11.75 11.71
CA TRP A 338 -16.46 11.79 10.30
C TRP A 338 -16.81 10.41 9.74
N LEU A 339 -16.04 9.37 10.10
CA LEU A 339 -16.38 7.99 9.70
C LEU A 339 -17.72 7.52 10.27
N ARG A 340 -18.01 7.82 11.54
CA ARG A 340 -19.33 7.52 12.14
C ARG A 340 -20.45 8.25 11.43
N ARG A 341 -20.29 9.56 11.20
CA ARG A 341 -21.29 10.40 10.51
C ARG A 341 -21.52 9.89 9.09
N TRP A 342 -20.44 9.59 8.36
CA TRP A 342 -20.53 9.05 7.00
C TRP A 342 -21.28 7.70 7.00
N THR A 343 -20.96 6.80 7.92
CA THR A 343 -21.63 5.50 8.04
C THR A 343 -23.13 5.67 8.29
N GLN A 344 -23.52 6.62 9.15
CA GLN A 344 -24.92 6.93 9.42
C GLN A 344 -25.61 7.56 8.20
N THR A 345 -24.91 8.44 7.49
CA THR A 345 -25.47 9.16 6.34
C THR A 345 -25.61 8.26 5.11
N VAL A 346 -24.63 7.37 4.85
CA VAL A 346 -24.53 6.67 3.56
C VAL A 346 -24.95 5.21 3.65
N LEU A 347 -24.74 4.52 4.78
CA LEU A 347 -24.99 3.08 4.91
C LEU A 347 -26.27 2.74 5.71
N LYS A 348 -26.78 3.65 6.50
CA LYS A 348 -28.01 3.47 7.31
C LYS A 348 -29.12 4.40 6.86
#